data_48319a1608cae58fe1b2c8a7f75c23bf
#
_entry.id   48319a1608cae58fe1b2c8a7f75c23bf
#
_cell.length_a   1.000
_cell.length_b   1.000
_cell.length_c   1.000
_cell.angle_alpha   90.00
_cell.angle_beta   90.00
_cell.angle_gamma   90.00
#
_symmetry.space_group_name_H-M   'P 1'
#
loop_
_entity.id
_entity.type
_entity.pdbx_description
1 polymer ?
#
loop_
_entity_poly.entity_id
_entity_poly.type
_entity_poly.pdbx_seq_one_letter_code
_entity_poly.pdbx_strand_id
1 'polypeptide(L)'
;LFNNLIFEIEIPKIFYGLLSVVRASGRLIWPVYYLIFIFAIFKIYKNFQRKKSISILILLFLLQISDIYPGIRSHFFSEAFVEEKKLNEITFWEKIAKTNPVLRTTYQDNQSKFLHNLRNVLLLKSIKKTDISIHGRYNRKLASITRSNLYNQFDEKIMPSETIFAIDNHNHLRNLYFNFKNENVGFFYKDKNWIAINGYRDEMTEKEFKMLDNFLPKIIKSNKNYNFNFKDQESAHGFGWTHNYGENQNGIWSEGNISNILFRLDSEIVDNFKIKLKINSIITKNNNPIIFEIYINENFYEKFSIKDINDLKDKYLVLDLNKDNFKEDTVLIKIKIKNPVTKLELLKSPDARRLGILIESIKVETLNL
;
A
#
# COMPACT_ATOMS: atom_id res chain seq x y z
N LEU A 1 -7.53 -31.57 -2.18
CA LEU A 1 -7.54 -33.01 -1.83
C LEU A 1 -6.88 -33.34 -0.50
N PHE A 2 -6.44 -32.36 0.32
CA PHE A 2 -5.82 -32.60 1.64
C PHE A 2 -6.32 -31.62 2.69
N ASN A 3 -7.64 -31.67 2.97
CA ASN A 3 -8.23 -30.85 4.05
C ASN A 3 -8.32 -31.59 5.40
N ASN A 4 -7.73 -32.77 5.52
CA ASN A 4 -7.71 -33.49 6.79
C ASN A 4 -6.37 -33.28 7.46
N LEU A 5 -6.35 -32.61 8.62
CA LEU A 5 -5.22 -32.57 9.52
C LEU A 5 -4.85 -33.99 9.90
N ILE A 6 -3.66 -34.46 9.51
CA ILE A 6 -3.21 -35.83 9.81
C ILE A 6 -2.70 -35.89 11.25
N PHE A 7 -2.08 -34.84 11.73
CA PHE A 7 -1.69 -34.64 13.13
C PHE A 7 -1.33 -33.18 13.40
N GLU A 8 -1.50 -32.74 14.63
CA GLU A 8 -1.14 -31.41 15.09
C GLU A 8 0.01 -31.56 16.12
N ILE A 9 1.10 -30.84 15.88
CA ILE A 9 2.23 -30.78 16.82
C ILE A 9 2.19 -29.43 17.49
N GLU A 10 1.94 -29.38 18.78
CA GLU A 10 2.10 -28.16 19.58
C GLU A 10 3.57 -27.79 19.69
N ILE A 11 3.98 -26.74 19.01
CA ILE A 11 5.34 -26.24 19.07
C ILE A 11 5.46 -25.27 20.26
N PRO A 12 6.42 -25.50 21.18
CA PRO A 12 6.63 -24.56 22.29
C PRO A 12 6.91 -23.14 21.79
N LYS A 13 6.28 -22.14 22.44
CA LYS A 13 6.33 -20.72 22.02
C LYS A 13 7.74 -20.17 21.83
N ILE A 14 8.73 -20.72 22.53
CA ILE A 14 10.14 -20.34 22.40
C ILE A 14 10.69 -20.56 21.00
N PHE A 15 10.15 -21.55 20.26
CA PHE A 15 10.57 -21.85 18.89
C PHE A 15 9.86 -21.01 17.83
N TYR A 16 8.79 -20.27 18.16
CA TYR A 16 8.08 -19.42 17.18
C TYR A 16 8.99 -18.36 16.58
N GLY A 17 9.88 -17.76 17.38
CA GLY A 17 10.87 -16.81 16.88
C GLY A 17 11.82 -17.43 15.86
N LEU A 18 12.32 -18.62 16.16
CA LEU A 18 13.22 -19.37 15.28
C LEU A 18 12.52 -19.84 14.00
N LEU A 19 11.30 -20.35 14.12
CA LEU A 19 10.50 -20.83 12.99
C LEU A 19 9.99 -19.67 12.12
N SER A 20 9.75 -18.48 12.70
CA SER A 20 9.36 -17.29 11.94
C SER A 20 10.50 -16.75 11.08
N VAL A 21 11.75 -16.95 11.48
CA VAL A 21 12.95 -16.63 10.67
C VAL A 21 13.05 -17.58 9.47
N VAL A 22 12.62 -18.84 9.64
CA VAL A 22 12.55 -19.82 8.56
C VAL A 22 11.17 -19.76 7.92
N ARG A 23 10.93 -18.74 7.11
CA ARG A 23 9.63 -18.37 6.52
C ARG A 23 8.98 -19.40 5.60
N ALA A 24 9.65 -20.49 5.34
CA ALA A 24 9.10 -21.65 4.68
C ALA A 24 9.61 -22.91 5.39
N SER A 25 8.77 -23.50 6.23
CA SER A 25 9.03 -24.79 6.86
C SER A 25 9.49 -25.86 5.86
N GLY A 26 9.05 -25.76 4.60
CA GLY A 26 9.53 -26.57 3.50
C GLY A 26 11.04 -26.48 3.26
N ARG A 27 11.70 -25.34 3.56
CA ARG A 27 13.17 -25.22 3.39
C ARG A 27 13.97 -25.98 4.44
N LEU A 28 13.41 -26.23 5.60
CA LEU A 28 14.06 -27.06 6.63
C LEU A 28 14.10 -28.54 6.24
N ILE A 29 13.17 -28.98 5.41
CA ILE A 29 13.10 -30.34 4.91
C ILE A 29 14.10 -30.61 3.77
N TRP A 30 14.61 -29.56 3.11
CA TRP A 30 15.52 -29.72 1.97
C TRP A 30 16.83 -30.44 2.31
N PRO A 31 17.55 -30.13 3.42
CA PRO A 31 18.73 -30.91 3.80
C PRO A 31 18.40 -32.38 4.01
N VAL A 32 17.28 -32.70 4.65
CA VAL A 32 16.83 -34.09 4.86
C VAL A 32 16.49 -34.74 3.51
N TYR A 33 15.78 -34.02 2.63
CA TYR A 33 15.48 -34.47 1.29
C TYR A 33 16.75 -34.79 0.48
N TYR A 34 17.74 -33.90 0.50
CA TYR A 34 19.01 -34.13 -0.18
C TYR A 34 19.79 -35.32 0.41
N LEU A 35 19.78 -35.47 1.72
CA LEU A 35 20.40 -36.65 2.37
C LEU A 35 19.73 -37.96 1.94
N ILE A 36 18.42 -38.00 1.93
CA ILE A 36 17.65 -39.16 1.43
C ILE A 36 17.98 -39.44 -0.03
N PHE A 37 18.03 -38.41 -0.86
CA PHE A 37 18.34 -38.52 -2.28
C PHE A 37 19.76 -39.06 -2.53
N ILE A 38 20.77 -38.50 -1.83
CA ILE A 38 22.17 -38.97 -1.91
C ILE A 38 22.26 -40.43 -1.42
N PHE A 39 21.57 -40.76 -0.33
CA PHE A 39 21.54 -42.12 0.17
C PHE A 39 20.90 -43.11 -0.83
N ALA A 40 19.82 -42.71 -1.47
CA ALA A 40 19.19 -43.52 -2.52
C ALA A 40 20.13 -43.77 -3.70
N ILE A 41 20.82 -42.72 -4.19
CA ILE A 41 21.81 -42.84 -5.26
C ILE A 41 22.95 -43.82 -4.82
N PHE A 42 23.45 -43.65 -3.62
CA PHE A 42 24.49 -44.53 -3.09
C PHE A 42 24.03 -45.99 -3.02
N LYS A 43 22.81 -46.25 -2.54
CA LYS A 43 22.22 -47.61 -2.51
C LYS A 43 22.04 -48.21 -3.90
N ILE A 44 21.59 -47.45 -4.86
CA ILE A 44 21.46 -47.89 -6.27
C ILE A 44 22.85 -48.27 -6.81
N TYR A 45 23.83 -47.41 -6.63
CA TYR A 45 25.19 -47.66 -7.11
C TYR A 45 25.85 -48.89 -6.46
N LYS A 46 25.60 -49.11 -5.16
CA LYS A 46 26.19 -50.22 -4.42
C LYS A 46 25.52 -51.59 -4.75
N ASN A 47 24.21 -51.60 -4.98
CA ASN A 47 23.44 -52.84 -5.10
C ASN A 47 23.23 -53.33 -6.52
N PHE A 48 23.49 -52.52 -7.53
CA PHE A 48 23.32 -52.93 -8.92
C PHE A 48 24.62 -52.83 -9.73
N GLN A 49 24.73 -53.65 -10.77
CA GLN A 49 25.83 -53.57 -11.70
C GLN A 49 25.88 -52.15 -12.33
N ARG A 50 27.08 -51.63 -12.61
CA ARG A 50 27.29 -50.26 -13.09
C ARG A 50 26.39 -49.83 -14.25
N LYS A 51 26.18 -50.68 -15.25
CA LYS A 51 25.30 -50.37 -16.39
C LYS A 51 23.84 -50.23 -15.97
N LYS A 52 23.33 -51.11 -15.08
CA LYS A 52 21.97 -51.08 -14.56
C LYS A 52 21.76 -49.87 -13.65
N SER A 53 22.75 -49.55 -12.80
CA SER A 53 22.71 -48.38 -11.92
C SER A 53 22.56 -47.08 -12.72
N ILE A 54 23.34 -46.90 -13.80
CA ILE A 54 23.25 -45.72 -14.66
C ILE A 54 21.90 -45.64 -15.33
N SER A 55 21.37 -46.73 -15.85
CA SER A 55 20.04 -46.74 -16.49
C SER A 55 18.92 -46.37 -15.51
N ILE A 56 18.97 -46.88 -14.28
CA ILE A 56 17.99 -46.53 -13.22
C ILE A 56 18.09 -45.04 -12.85
N LEU A 57 19.32 -44.53 -12.69
CA LEU A 57 19.52 -43.11 -12.36
C LEU A 57 19.05 -42.17 -13.48
N ILE A 58 19.29 -42.52 -14.74
CA ILE A 58 18.77 -41.76 -15.89
C ILE A 58 17.23 -41.77 -15.89
N LEU A 59 16.62 -42.95 -15.67
CA LEU A 59 15.17 -43.04 -15.59
C LEU A 59 14.58 -42.17 -14.48
N LEU A 60 15.16 -42.23 -13.27
CA LEU A 60 14.73 -41.41 -12.13
C LEU A 60 14.90 -39.91 -12.42
N PHE A 61 16.00 -39.53 -13.09
CA PHE A 61 16.23 -38.15 -13.51
C PHE A 61 15.18 -37.65 -14.51
N LEU A 62 14.82 -38.49 -15.50
CA LEU A 62 13.75 -38.14 -16.44
C LEU A 62 12.38 -38.05 -15.79
N LEU A 63 12.08 -38.93 -14.83
CA LEU A 63 10.84 -38.83 -14.04
C LEU A 63 10.82 -37.55 -13.20
N GLN A 64 11.95 -37.17 -12.60
CA GLN A 64 12.04 -35.93 -11.84
C GLN A 64 11.85 -34.67 -12.71
N ILE A 65 12.44 -34.66 -13.92
CA ILE A 65 12.19 -33.59 -14.90
C ILE A 65 10.70 -33.52 -15.25
N SER A 66 10.07 -34.66 -15.50
CA SER A 66 8.65 -34.74 -15.81
C SER A 66 7.77 -34.20 -14.66
N ASP A 67 8.12 -34.52 -13.42
CA ASP A 67 7.41 -34.05 -12.22
C ASP A 67 7.57 -32.53 -12.01
N ILE A 68 8.77 -32.00 -12.23
CA ILE A 68 9.08 -30.57 -12.06
C ILE A 68 8.58 -29.75 -13.27
N TYR A 69 8.41 -30.36 -14.44
CA TYR A 69 8.06 -29.68 -15.69
C TYR A 69 6.81 -28.79 -15.59
N PRO A 70 5.68 -29.20 -14.96
CA PRO A 70 4.53 -28.32 -14.78
C PRO A 70 4.85 -27.07 -13.96
N GLY A 71 5.69 -27.20 -12.92
CA GLY A 71 6.15 -26.07 -12.11
C GLY A 71 7.12 -25.14 -12.88
N ILE A 72 8.02 -25.72 -13.64
CA ILE A 72 8.91 -24.98 -14.56
C ILE A 72 8.08 -24.25 -15.60
N ARG A 73 7.13 -24.95 -16.26
CA ARG A 73 6.25 -24.37 -17.26
C ARG A 73 5.41 -23.22 -16.67
N SER A 74 4.82 -23.39 -15.51
CA SER A 74 4.02 -22.34 -14.87
C SER A 74 4.87 -21.15 -14.42
N HIS A 75 6.16 -21.36 -14.11
CA HIS A 75 7.06 -20.29 -13.65
C HIS A 75 7.83 -19.61 -14.78
N PHE A 76 8.34 -20.39 -15.74
CA PHE A 76 9.16 -19.86 -16.85
C PHE A 76 8.34 -19.49 -18.07
N PHE A 77 7.17 -20.11 -18.27
CA PHE A 77 6.30 -19.85 -19.41
C PHE A 77 4.96 -19.21 -18.96
N SER A 78 4.82 -18.80 -17.69
CA SER A 78 3.75 -17.88 -17.33
C SER A 78 3.94 -16.58 -18.10
N GLU A 79 2.84 -15.94 -18.46
CA GLU A 79 2.83 -14.66 -19.21
C GLU A 79 3.77 -13.59 -18.63
N ALA A 80 4.22 -13.75 -17.36
CA ALA A 80 5.21 -12.90 -16.73
C ALA A 80 6.63 -13.01 -17.33
N PHE A 81 6.97 -14.11 -18.02
CA PHE A 81 8.27 -14.32 -18.66
C PHE A 81 8.22 -14.30 -20.19
N VAL A 82 7.05 -14.57 -20.79
CA VAL A 82 6.94 -14.78 -22.25
C VAL A 82 6.66 -13.49 -23.01
N GLU A 83 6.08 -12.50 -22.39
CA GLU A 83 6.07 -11.16 -22.96
C GLU A 83 7.10 -10.32 -22.21
N GLU A 84 8.29 -10.11 -22.81
CA GLU A 84 8.91 -8.80 -22.79
C GLU A 84 7.87 -7.84 -23.37
N LYS A 85 6.92 -7.41 -22.56
CA LYS A 85 6.07 -6.28 -22.94
C LYS A 85 7.01 -5.13 -23.12
N LYS A 86 7.40 -4.90 -24.38
CA LYS A 86 8.12 -3.69 -24.77
C LYS A 86 7.32 -2.55 -24.17
N LEU A 87 7.97 -1.71 -23.43
CA LEU A 87 7.35 -0.46 -23.00
C LEU A 87 6.81 0.21 -24.26
N ASN A 88 5.50 0.47 -24.29
CA ASN A 88 4.87 1.09 -25.47
C ASN A 88 5.46 2.47 -25.74
N GLU A 89 5.98 3.11 -24.68
CA GLU A 89 6.52 4.47 -24.72
C GLU A 89 7.97 4.50 -24.21
N ILE A 90 8.82 3.59 -24.71
CA ILE A 90 10.22 3.45 -24.27
C ILE A 90 11.01 4.76 -24.38
N THR A 91 10.81 5.54 -25.42
CA THR A 91 11.47 6.83 -25.63
C THR A 91 11.14 7.84 -24.54
N PHE A 92 9.87 7.86 -24.08
CA PHE A 92 9.46 8.68 -22.96
C PHE A 92 10.20 8.24 -21.68
N TRP A 93 10.18 6.94 -21.36
CA TRP A 93 10.81 6.43 -20.16
C TRP A 93 12.32 6.65 -20.14
N GLU A 94 13.00 6.45 -21.28
CA GLU A 94 14.43 6.70 -21.38
C GLU A 94 14.78 8.18 -21.20
N LYS A 95 13.98 9.09 -21.78
CA LYS A 95 14.14 10.53 -21.60
C LYS A 95 14.01 10.90 -20.12
N ILE A 96 12.91 10.52 -19.48
CA ILE A 96 12.61 10.89 -18.10
C ILE A 96 13.59 10.25 -17.12
N ALA A 97 13.95 8.97 -17.30
CA ALA A 97 14.84 8.25 -16.39
C ALA A 97 16.29 8.77 -16.42
N LYS A 98 16.72 9.46 -17.48
CA LYS A 98 18.05 10.10 -17.52
C LYS A 98 18.17 11.25 -16.52
N THR A 99 17.13 12.04 -16.39
CA THR A 99 17.07 13.20 -15.49
C THR A 99 16.49 12.84 -14.12
N ASN A 100 15.68 11.77 -14.04
CA ASN A 100 15.03 11.28 -12.84
C ASN A 100 15.40 9.82 -12.56
N PRO A 101 16.61 9.55 -12.06
CA PRO A 101 17.12 8.18 -11.90
C PRO A 101 16.53 7.42 -10.70
N VAL A 102 15.62 8.04 -9.95
CA VAL A 102 14.96 7.43 -8.80
C VAL A 102 13.51 7.10 -9.15
N LEU A 103 13.10 5.85 -9.01
CA LEU A 103 11.71 5.43 -9.16
C LEU A 103 11.13 5.03 -7.81
N ARG A 104 10.08 5.71 -7.38
CA ARG A 104 9.38 5.46 -6.12
C ARG A 104 7.90 5.20 -6.34
N THR A 105 7.26 4.60 -5.36
CA THR A 105 5.80 4.44 -5.34
C THR A 105 5.17 5.31 -4.26
N THR A 106 3.93 5.73 -4.49
CA THR A 106 3.14 6.45 -3.48
C THR A 106 2.68 5.55 -2.35
N TYR A 107 2.60 4.25 -2.59
CA TYR A 107 2.31 3.24 -1.57
C TYR A 107 3.12 1.97 -1.83
N GLN A 108 3.93 1.59 -0.86
CA GLN A 108 4.76 0.39 -0.95
C GLN A 108 3.97 -0.84 -0.50
N ASP A 109 3.26 -1.47 -1.42
CA ASP A 109 2.62 -2.77 -1.22
C ASP A 109 3.16 -3.79 -2.22
N ASN A 110 3.62 -4.94 -1.72
CA ASN A 110 4.21 -6.01 -2.54
C ASN A 110 3.21 -6.75 -3.43
N GLN A 111 1.91 -6.46 -3.33
CA GLN A 111 0.87 -7.27 -3.95
C GLN A 111 0.19 -6.61 -5.16
N SER A 112 0.61 -5.40 -5.56
CA SER A 112 -0.09 -4.73 -6.63
C SER A 112 0.32 -5.24 -8.02
N LYS A 113 -0.68 -5.51 -8.88
CA LYS A 113 -0.50 -5.72 -10.33
C LYS A 113 0.28 -4.57 -10.99
N PHE A 114 0.26 -3.42 -10.36
CA PHE A 114 0.99 -2.23 -10.65
C PHE A 114 2.53 -2.45 -10.74
N LEU A 115 3.12 -3.23 -9.82
CA LEU A 115 4.54 -3.51 -9.83
C LEU A 115 4.97 -4.33 -11.07
N HIS A 116 4.08 -5.18 -11.58
CA HIS A 116 4.36 -5.92 -12.81
C HIS A 116 4.52 -5.01 -14.03
N ASN A 117 3.70 -3.96 -14.12
CA ASN A 117 3.78 -3.00 -15.23
C ASN A 117 5.06 -2.16 -15.17
N LEU A 118 5.55 -1.85 -13.95
CA LEU A 118 6.77 -1.07 -13.75
C LEU A 118 8.06 -1.90 -13.84
N ARG A 119 7.98 -3.22 -13.90
CA ARG A 119 9.16 -4.09 -13.97
C ARG A 119 10.08 -3.71 -15.12
N ASN A 120 9.51 -3.45 -16.30
CA ASN A 120 10.30 -3.12 -17.49
C ASN A 120 10.94 -1.72 -17.37
N VAL A 121 10.29 -0.79 -16.65
CA VAL A 121 10.87 0.52 -16.33
C VAL A 121 12.08 0.36 -15.40
N LEU A 122 12.00 -0.55 -14.42
CA LEU A 122 13.11 -0.85 -13.51
C LEU A 122 14.32 -1.49 -14.20
N LEU A 123 14.12 -2.11 -15.37
CA LEU A 123 15.22 -2.68 -16.18
C LEU A 123 15.98 -1.63 -16.99
N LEU A 124 15.48 -0.39 -17.05
CA LEU A 124 16.20 0.69 -17.73
C LEU A 124 17.50 1.01 -16.98
N LYS A 125 18.63 1.05 -17.70
CA LYS A 125 19.95 1.37 -17.13
C LYS A 125 20.01 2.72 -16.43
N SER A 126 19.09 3.64 -16.77
CA SER A 126 19.01 4.98 -16.20
C SER A 126 18.38 5.00 -14.80
N ILE A 127 17.58 4.01 -14.43
CA ILE A 127 17.03 3.91 -13.08
C ILE A 127 18.11 3.34 -12.14
N LYS A 128 18.57 4.16 -11.22
CA LYS A 128 19.67 3.82 -10.29
C LYS A 128 19.18 3.45 -8.89
N LYS A 129 18.01 3.94 -8.50
CA LYS A 129 17.44 3.71 -7.15
C LYS A 129 15.95 3.49 -7.23
N THR A 130 15.45 2.61 -6.37
CA THR A 130 14.01 2.39 -6.21
C THR A 130 13.68 1.96 -4.79
N ASP A 131 12.51 2.36 -4.31
CA ASP A 131 11.90 1.84 -3.07
C ASP A 131 10.94 0.69 -3.35
N ILE A 132 10.79 0.31 -4.63
CA ILE A 132 9.95 -0.81 -5.06
C ILE A 132 10.64 -2.12 -4.72
N SER A 133 10.08 -2.89 -3.81
CA SER A 133 10.55 -4.23 -3.48
C SER A 133 9.89 -5.26 -4.40
N ILE A 134 10.58 -5.68 -5.47
CA ILE A 134 10.05 -6.67 -6.43
C ILE A 134 10.15 -8.09 -5.87
N HIS A 135 11.14 -8.34 -5.02
CA HIS A 135 11.42 -9.68 -4.50
C HIS A 135 11.73 -9.65 -3.00
N GLY A 136 11.11 -10.55 -2.26
CA GLY A 136 11.60 -10.96 -0.98
C GLY A 136 11.00 -10.26 0.24
N ARG A 137 11.80 -10.15 1.27
CA ARG A 137 11.37 -9.78 2.62
C ARG A 137 11.19 -8.27 2.73
N TYR A 138 9.96 -7.83 2.66
CA TYR A 138 9.58 -6.45 2.88
C TYR A 138 9.76 -6.06 4.36
N ASN A 139 10.62 -5.08 4.61
CA ASN A 139 10.76 -4.52 5.96
C ASN A 139 9.62 -3.53 6.22
N ARG A 140 8.54 -4.02 6.84
CA ARG A 140 7.31 -3.24 7.10
C ARG A 140 7.59 -1.97 7.93
N LYS A 141 8.52 -2.03 8.88
CA LYS A 141 8.89 -0.87 9.71
C LYS A 141 9.55 0.22 8.86
N LEU A 142 10.55 -0.16 8.08
CA LEU A 142 11.24 0.80 7.20
C LEU A 142 10.29 1.41 6.17
N ALA A 143 9.44 0.61 5.58
CA ALA A 143 8.45 1.09 4.63
C ALA A 143 7.42 2.05 5.24
N SER A 144 6.95 1.79 6.46
CA SER A 144 6.05 2.70 7.17
C SER A 144 6.73 4.04 7.46
N ILE A 145 8.01 4.03 7.88
CA ILE A 145 8.80 5.26 8.09
C ILE A 145 8.98 6.01 6.77
N THR A 146 9.35 5.31 5.71
CA THR A 146 9.57 5.92 4.38
C THR A 146 8.30 6.57 3.84
N ARG A 147 7.14 5.90 3.99
CA ARG A 147 5.83 6.47 3.61
C ARG A 147 5.49 7.71 4.43
N SER A 148 5.65 7.62 5.75
CA SER A 148 5.37 8.76 6.64
C SER A 148 6.21 9.99 6.26
N ASN A 149 7.50 9.81 5.98
CA ASN A 149 8.37 10.89 5.55
C ASN A 149 7.96 11.46 4.18
N LEU A 150 7.56 10.60 3.25
CA LEU A 150 7.07 11.02 1.94
C LEU A 150 5.77 11.83 2.06
N TYR A 151 4.83 11.39 2.88
CA TYR A 151 3.57 12.11 3.07
C TYR A 151 3.76 13.45 3.77
N ASN A 152 4.74 13.55 4.68
CA ASN A 152 5.13 14.84 5.26
C ASN A 152 5.66 15.80 4.18
N GLN A 153 6.52 15.33 3.27
CA GLN A 153 7.00 16.14 2.14
C GLN A 153 5.84 16.59 1.23
N PHE A 154 4.91 15.71 0.91
CA PHE A 154 3.74 16.06 0.12
C PHE A 154 2.81 17.06 0.81
N ASP A 155 2.69 16.98 2.15
CA ASP A 155 1.95 17.96 2.95
C ASP A 155 2.61 19.35 2.91
N GLU A 156 3.94 19.39 2.93
CA GLU A 156 4.73 20.62 2.79
C GLU A 156 4.82 21.10 1.33
N LYS A 157 4.08 20.47 0.39
CA LYS A 157 4.14 20.73 -1.07
C LYS A 157 5.53 20.56 -1.67
N ILE A 158 6.33 19.69 -1.07
CA ILE A 158 7.68 19.35 -1.57
C ILE A 158 7.57 18.07 -2.40
N MET A 159 7.75 18.21 -3.72
CA MET A 159 7.93 17.09 -4.63
C MET A 159 9.42 16.85 -4.81
N PRO A 160 9.98 15.72 -4.35
CA PRO A 160 11.40 15.42 -4.52
C PRO A 160 11.85 15.52 -5.97
N SER A 161 12.99 16.21 -6.18
CA SER A 161 13.63 16.29 -7.50
C SER A 161 14.21 14.94 -7.92
N GLU A 162 14.52 14.78 -9.19
CA GLU A 162 15.14 13.57 -9.77
C GLU A 162 14.38 12.27 -9.49
N THR A 163 13.10 12.36 -9.15
CA THR A 163 12.27 11.22 -8.77
C THR A 163 11.04 11.10 -9.65
N ILE A 164 10.82 9.90 -10.16
CA ILE A 164 9.57 9.48 -10.79
C ILE A 164 8.71 8.83 -9.71
N PHE A 165 7.55 9.41 -9.42
CA PHE A 165 6.58 8.80 -8.51
C PHE A 165 5.55 8.02 -9.29
N ALA A 166 5.59 6.72 -9.17
CA ALA A 166 4.55 5.86 -9.70
C ALA A 166 3.38 5.79 -8.71
N ILE A 167 2.18 6.13 -9.19
CA ILE A 167 0.97 6.29 -8.37
C ILE A 167 0.16 5.02 -8.44
N ASP A 168 0.01 4.33 -7.32
CA ASP A 168 -0.55 2.98 -7.23
C ASP A 168 -2.09 2.93 -7.24
N ASN A 169 -2.76 4.03 -6.84
CA ASN A 169 -4.22 4.09 -6.81
C ASN A 169 -4.80 5.48 -7.09
N HIS A 170 -6.07 5.51 -7.44
CA HIS A 170 -6.78 6.74 -7.80
C HIS A 170 -6.93 7.72 -6.65
N ASN A 171 -7.02 7.24 -5.41
CA ASN A 171 -7.13 8.12 -4.24
C ASN A 171 -5.83 8.90 -4.02
N HIS A 172 -4.68 8.24 -4.19
CA HIS A 172 -3.38 8.92 -4.15
C HIS A 172 -3.21 9.89 -5.34
N LEU A 173 -3.67 9.52 -6.54
CA LEU A 173 -3.65 10.42 -7.69
C LEU A 173 -4.44 11.70 -7.42
N ARG A 174 -5.70 11.58 -6.95
CA ARG A 174 -6.54 12.73 -6.62
C ARG A 174 -5.88 13.65 -5.60
N ASN A 175 -5.35 13.06 -4.55
CA ASN A 175 -4.72 13.81 -3.46
C ASN A 175 -3.43 14.51 -3.91
N LEU A 176 -2.58 13.83 -4.68
CA LEU A 176 -1.39 14.43 -5.28
C LEU A 176 -1.77 15.56 -6.23
N TYR A 177 -2.70 15.30 -7.15
CA TYR A 177 -3.12 16.32 -8.11
C TYR A 177 -3.70 17.55 -7.39
N PHE A 178 -4.54 17.35 -6.39
CA PHE A 178 -5.09 18.45 -5.60
C PHE A 178 -3.99 19.26 -4.90
N ASN A 179 -2.99 18.60 -4.30
CA ASN A 179 -1.90 19.28 -3.60
C ASN A 179 -0.95 20.03 -4.54
N PHE A 180 -0.72 19.50 -5.75
CA PHE A 180 0.30 20.00 -6.66
C PHE A 180 -0.27 20.60 -7.95
N LYS A 181 -1.59 20.78 -8.08
CA LYS A 181 -2.21 21.31 -9.31
C LYS A 181 -1.71 22.70 -9.71
N ASN A 182 -1.22 23.48 -8.77
CA ASN A 182 -0.68 24.84 -9.00
C ASN A 182 0.86 24.86 -9.00
N GLU A 183 1.51 23.74 -8.80
CA GLU A 183 2.97 23.60 -8.78
C GLU A 183 3.49 23.08 -10.12
N ASN A 184 4.78 23.18 -10.35
CA ASN A 184 5.41 22.66 -11.57
C ASN A 184 5.62 21.14 -11.50
N VAL A 185 4.53 20.39 -11.35
CA VAL A 185 4.53 18.91 -11.30
C VAL A 185 3.73 18.37 -12.50
N GLY A 186 4.40 17.58 -13.33
CA GLY A 186 3.76 16.87 -14.45
C GLY A 186 3.17 15.54 -13.99
N PHE A 187 1.96 15.26 -14.47
CA PHE A 187 1.23 14.00 -14.27
C PHE A 187 1.01 13.31 -15.61
N PHE A 188 1.54 12.12 -15.76
CA PHE A 188 1.50 11.38 -17.03
C PHE A 188 0.85 10.02 -16.86
N TYR A 189 0.07 9.59 -17.86
CA TYR A 189 -0.49 8.25 -17.90
C TYR A 189 0.28 7.39 -18.92
N LYS A 190 1.21 6.57 -18.45
CA LYS A 190 2.13 5.79 -19.28
C LYS A 190 2.10 4.32 -18.89
N ASP A 191 2.05 3.43 -19.90
CA ASP A 191 2.03 1.98 -19.69
C ASP A 191 1.02 1.54 -18.61
N LYS A 192 -0.20 2.11 -18.66
CA LYS A 192 -1.31 1.85 -17.73
C LYS A 192 -1.08 2.31 -16.29
N ASN A 193 -0.10 3.17 -16.07
CA ASN A 193 0.19 3.74 -14.75
C ASN A 193 0.18 5.26 -14.80
N TRP A 194 -0.30 5.86 -13.73
CA TRP A 194 -0.08 7.28 -13.49
C TRP A 194 1.28 7.47 -12.83
N ILE A 195 1.98 8.50 -13.27
CA ILE A 195 3.23 8.95 -12.66
C ILE A 195 3.19 10.45 -12.41
N ALA A 196 3.94 10.91 -11.40
CA ALA A 196 4.15 12.32 -11.13
C ALA A 196 5.64 12.65 -11.11
N ILE A 197 6.04 13.77 -11.71
CA ILE A 197 7.42 14.18 -11.86
C ILE A 197 7.52 15.69 -11.63
N ASN A 198 8.45 16.10 -10.79
CA ASN A 198 8.72 17.52 -10.53
C ASN A 198 9.38 18.19 -11.75
N GLY A 199 8.98 19.41 -12.07
CA GLY A 199 9.55 20.21 -13.17
C GLY A 199 9.00 19.91 -14.56
N TYR A 200 7.93 19.10 -14.68
CA TYR A 200 7.46 18.59 -15.98
C TYR A 200 6.01 18.96 -16.33
N ARG A 201 5.43 19.93 -15.65
CA ARG A 201 4.02 20.34 -15.91
C ARG A 201 3.79 20.76 -17.34
N ASP A 202 4.71 21.54 -17.93
CA ASP A 202 4.59 22.08 -19.27
C ASP A 202 4.74 21.01 -20.38
N GLU A 203 5.21 19.82 -20.02
CA GLU A 203 5.29 18.68 -20.94
C GLU A 203 4.00 17.85 -20.98
N MET A 204 3.01 18.14 -20.15
CA MET A 204 1.71 17.46 -20.15
C MET A 204 0.90 17.82 -21.39
N THR A 205 0.24 16.82 -21.93
CA THR A 205 -0.69 16.99 -23.07
C THR A 205 -2.08 17.39 -22.58
N GLU A 206 -2.86 18.03 -23.45
CA GLU A 206 -4.29 18.32 -23.19
C GLU A 206 -5.09 17.05 -22.83
N LYS A 207 -4.71 15.91 -23.40
CA LYS A 207 -5.33 14.62 -23.10
C LYS A 207 -5.11 14.24 -21.64
N GLU A 208 -3.89 14.42 -21.12
CA GLU A 208 -3.56 14.11 -19.72
C GLU A 208 -4.28 15.03 -18.76
N PHE A 209 -4.37 16.33 -19.06
CA PHE A 209 -5.20 17.26 -18.28
C PHE A 209 -6.68 16.85 -18.25
N LYS A 210 -7.28 16.55 -19.40
CA LYS A 210 -8.68 16.07 -19.48
C LYS A 210 -8.89 14.76 -18.73
N MET A 211 -7.89 13.86 -18.74
CA MET A 211 -7.97 12.63 -17.97
C MET A 211 -7.95 12.93 -16.46
N LEU A 212 -7.11 13.86 -15.99
CA LEU A 212 -7.04 14.23 -14.57
C LEU A 212 -8.32 14.88 -14.08
N ASP A 213 -8.99 15.69 -14.91
CA ASP A 213 -10.28 16.28 -14.57
C ASP A 213 -11.38 15.25 -14.30
N ASN A 214 -11.24 14.04 -14.84
CA ASN A 214 -12.15 12.92 -14.55
C ASN A 214 -11.86 12.27 -13.16
N PHE A 215 -10.72 12.56 -12.55
CA PHE A 215 -10.35 12.07 -11.21
C PHE A 215 -10.74 13.04 -10.09
N LEU A 216 -11.88 13.70 -10.24
CA LEU A 216 -12.42 14.58 -9.21
C LEU A 216 -12.66 13.84 -7.89
N PRO A 217 -12.52 14.52 -6.75
CA PRO A 217 -12.84 13.94 -5.45
C PRO A 217 -14.30 13.49 -5.40
N LYS A 218 -14.57 12.43 -4.62
CA LYS A 218 -15.92 11.88 -4.44
C LYS A 218 -16.87 12.95 -3.92
N ILE A 219 -18.08 13.03 -4.49
CA ILE A 219 -19.15 13.89 -3.99
C ILE A 219 -19.81 13.19 -2.79
N ILE A 220 -19.86 13.89 -1.66
CA ILE A 220 -20.56 13.46 -0.46
C ILE A 220 -21.89 14.23 -0.37
N LYS A 221 -23.00 13.48 -0.41
CA LYS A 221 -24.36 14.00 -0.27
C LYS A 221 -24.74 14.16 1.19
N SER A 222 -25.59 15.14 1.46
CA SER A 222 -26.16 15.36 2.79
C SER A 222 -26.87 14.12 3.31
N ASN A 223 -26.76 13.90 4.63
CA ASN A 223 -27.44 12.85 5.38
C ASN A 223 -27.17 11.41 4.94
N LYS A 224 -26.20 11.18 4.04
CA LYS A 224 -25.77 9.86 3.62
C LYS A 224 -24.48 9.46 4.35
N ASN A 225 -24.42 8.20 4.80
CA ASN A 225 -23.21 7.64 5.40
C ASN A 225 -22.32 6.97 4.35
N TYR A 226 -21.04 7.28 4.36
CA TYR A 226 -20.03 6.72 3.45
C TYR A 226 -18.99 5.95 4.27
N ASN A 227 -18.97 4.64 4.10
CA ASN A 227 -18.01 3.78 4.76
C ASN A 227 -16.64 3.88 4.08
N PHE A 228 -15.59 3.87 4.88
CA PHE A 228 -14.23 3.79 4.36
C PHE A 228 -13.82 2.34 4.11
N ASN A 229 -13.28 2.10 2.92
CA ASN A 229 -12.61 0.86 2.57
C ASN A 229 -11.31 1.21 1.84
N PHE A 230 -10.19 0.71 2.32
CA PHE A 230 -8.89 1.01 1.72
C PHE A 230 -8.78 0.60 0.25
N LYS A 231 -9.45 -0.48 -0.14
CA LYS A 231 -9.44 -0.98 -1.53
C LYS A 231 -10.40 -0.24 -2.46
N ASP A 232 -11.30 0.57 -1.91
CA ASP A 232 -12.25 1.33 -2.70
C ASP A 232 -11.55 2.54 -3.34
N GLN A 233 -11.39 2.49 -4.66
CA GLN A 233 -10.79 3.57 -5.46
C GLN A 233 -11.65 4.83 -5.52
N GLU A 234 -12.91 4.74 -5.15
CA GLU A 234 -13.83 5.88 -5.06
C GLU A 234 -13.99 6.41 -3.64
N SER A 235 -13.25 5.87 -2.68
CA SER A 235 -13.28 6.36 -1.30
C SER A 235 -12.71 7.77 -1.19
N ALA A 236 -13.10 8.50 -0.15
CA ALA A 236 -12.61 9.85 0.11
C ALA A 236 -11.23 9.90 0.78
N HIS A 237 -10.60 8.77 1.12
CA HIS A 237 -9.28 8.78 1.73
C HIS A 237 -8.18 9.16 0.74
N GLY A 238 -7.20 9.93 1.21
CA GLY A 238 -6.00 10.30 0.46
C GLY A 238 -4.75 9.60 0.99
N PHE A 239 -3.71 10.38 1.33
CA PHE A 239 -2.49 9.84 1.94
C PHE A 239 -2.65 9.50 3.42
N GLY A 240 -1.69 8.72 3.91
CA GLY A 240 -1.56 8.44 5.33
C GLY A 240 -2.54 7.42 5.87
N TRP A 241 -3.11 6.58 5.02
CA TRP A 241 -4.05 5.53 5.41
C TRP A 241 -3.53 4.14 5.07
N THR A 242 -3.95 3.17 5.83
CA THR A 242 -3.59 1.78 5.65
C THR A 242 -4.75 0.83 5.94
N HIS A 243 -4.63 -0.41 5.51
CA HIS A 243 -5.65 -1.43 5.70
C HIS A 243 -6.02 -1.66 7.16
N ASN A 244 -7.31 -1.89 7.40
CA ASN A 244 -7.76 -2.56 8.61
C ASN A 244 -7.66 -4.09 8.37
N TYR A 245 -6.78 -4.78 9.13
CA TYR A 245 -6.62 -6.24 9.07
C TYR A 245 -7.52 -6.95 10.11
N GLY A 246 -8.75 -6.49 10.34
CA GLY A 246 -9.70 -7.12 11.23
C GLY A 246 -10.74 -7.95 10.48
N GLU A 247 -11.55 -8.71 11.23
CA GLU A 247 -12.70 -9.47 10.69
C GLU A 247 -13.72 -8.55 10.02
N ASN A 248 -13.90 -7.33 10.53
CA ASN A 248 -14.64 -6.26 9.89
C ASN A 248 -13.69 -5.46 9.00
N GLN A 249 -13.76 -5.65 7.68
CA GLN A 249 -12.97 -4.90 6.69
C GLN A 249 -13.39 -3.42 6.57
N ASN A 250 -14.32 -2.95 7.40
CA ASN A 250 -14.76 -1.57 7.43
C ASN A 250 -13.76 -0.70 8.21
N GLY A 251 -13.44 0.45 7.61
CA GLY A 251 -12.55 1.43 8.19
C GLY A 251 -11.10 1.34 7.70
N ILE A 252 -10.40 2.44 7.89
CA ILE A 252 -9.01 2.65 7.53
C ILE A 252 -8.25 3.24 8.71
N TRP A 253 -7.04 2.74 8.95
CA TRP A 253 -6.15 3.27 9.97
C TRP A 253 -5.31 4.41 9.43
N SER A 254 -5.19 5.50 10.19
CA SER A 254 -4.14 6.47 9.94
C SER A 254 -2.77 5.82 10.11
N GLU A 255 -1.84 6.11 9.20
CA GLU A 255 -0.47 5.60 9.22
C GLU A 255 0.55 6.75 9.15
N GLY A 256 1.38 6.85 10.17
CA GLY A 256 2.32 7.95 10.32
C GLY A 256 1.71 9.17 10.98
N ASN A 257 2.26 10.34 10.70
CA ASN A 257 1.89 11.57 11.39
C ASN A 257 0.79 12.37 10.68
N ILE A 258 0.54 12.11 9.40
CA ILE A 258 -0.41 12.86 8.58
C ILE A 258 -1.30 11.92 7.80
N SER A 259 -2.60 12.19 7.83
CA SER A 259 -3.61 11.47 7.06
C SER A 259 -4.62 12.46 6.47
N ASN A 260 -4.97 12.29 5.20
CA ASN A 260 -5.82 13.21 4.45
C ASN A 260 -7.12 12.54 4.01
N ILE A 261 -8.23 13.27 4.12
CA ILE A 261 -9.52 12.91 3.52
C ILE A 261 -9.89 14.03 2.55
N LEU A 262 -10.18 13.67 1.31
CA LEU A 262 -10.47 14.62 0.23
C LEU A 262 -11.79 14.25 -0.44
N PHE A 263 -12.75 15.19 -0.45
CA PHE A 263 -14.04 15.00 -1.08
C PHE A 263 -14.64 16.33 -1.55
N ARG A 264 -15.74 16.26 -2.30
CA ARG A 264 -16.53 17.40 -2.69
C ARG A 264 -17.89 17.36 -1.99
N LEU A 265 -18.38 18.52 -1.59
CA LEU A 265 -19.73 18.67 -1.08
C LEU A 265 -20.72 18.64 -2.24
N ASP A 266 -21.87 18.03 -2.02
CA ASP A 266 -22.99 18.14 -2.94
C ASP A 266 -23.48 19.58 -3.03
N SER A 267 -23.96 19.99 -4.19
CA SER A 267 -24.51 21.35 -4.43
C SER A 267 -25.73 21.68 -3.56
N GLU A 268 -26.40 20.66 -3.02
CA GLU A 268 -27.53 20.85 -2.08
C GLU A 268 -27.07 21.33 -0.69
N ILE A 269 -25.76 21.29 -0.39
CA ILE A 269 -25.21 21.76 0.87
C ILE A 269 -24.82 23.23 0.69
N VAL A 270 -25.71 24.13 1.07
CA VAL A 270 -25.56 25.57 0.85
C VAL A 270 -25.24 26.40 2.09
N ASP A 271 -25.54 25.88 3.28
CA ASP A 271 -25.41 26.59 4.55
C ASP A 271 -24.44 25.89 5.52
N ASN A 272 -24.62 26.14 6.81
CA ASN A 272 -23.89 25.45 7.87
C ASN A 272 -24.15 23.95 7.83
N PHE A 273 -23.08 23.18 8.00
CA PHE A 273 -23.15 21.74 7.99
C PHE A 273 -22.22 21.11 9.02
N LYS A 274 -22.49 19.87 9.39
CA LYS A 274 -21.64 19.08 10.28
C LYS A 274 -21.02 17.94 9.52
N ILE A 275 -19.71 17.74 9.69
CA ILE A 275 -19.04 16.50 9.27
C ILE A 275 -18.92 15.61 10.50
N LYS A 276 -19.48 14.41 10.43
CA LYS A 276 -19.37 13.38 11.45
C LYS A 276 -18.42 12.29 10.95
N LEU A 277 -17.28 12.15 11.60
CA LEU A 277 -16.34 11.07 11.37
C LEU A 277 -16.55 10.00 12.44
N LYS A 278 -16.96 8.79 12.04
CA LYS A 278 -17.04 7.68 13.00
C LYS A 278 -15.65 7.13 13.19
N ILE A 279 -15.12 7.29 14.38
CA ILE A 279 -13.73 6.95 14.69
C ILE A 279 -13.64 5.85 15.75
N ASN A 280 -12.51 5.16 15.73
CA ASN A 280 -12.09 4.22 16.75
C ASN A 280 -10.58 4.37 16.98
N SER A 281 -10.07 3.81 18.06
CA SER A 281 -8.64 3.83 18.34
C SER A 281 -8.23 2.75 19.32
N ILE A 282 -6.94 2.42 19.32
CA ILE A 282 -6.34 1.54 20.32
C ILE A 282 -5.67 2.44 21.35
N ILE A 283 -6.32 2.61 22.50
CA ILE A 283 -5.82 3.41 23.61
C ILE A 283 -5.30 2.47 24.69
N THR A 284 -4.05 2.67 25.08
CA THR A 284 -3.39 1.93 26.17
C THR A 284 -2.67 2.89 27.09
N LYS A 285 -2.14 2.42 28.21
CA LYS A 285 -1.35 3.27 29.11
C LYS A 285 -0.16 3.97 28.43
N ASN A 286 0.35 3.41 27.34
CA ASN A 286 1.56 3.91 26.68
C ASN A 286 1.29 5.00 25.64
N ASN A 287 0.03 5.15 25.17
CA ASN A 287 -0.35 6.15 24.17
C ASN A 287 -1.57 7.00 24.61
N ASN A 288 -1.89 7.02 25.89
CA ASN A 288 -2.99 7.82 26.43
C ASN A 288 -2.47 9.18 26.93
N PRO A 289 -3.06 10.29 26.49
CA PRO A 289 -4.11 10.42 25.48
C PRO A 289 -3.57 10.33 24.04
N ILE A 290 -4.45 9.97 23.10
CA ILE A 290 -4.16 10.16 21.66
C ILE A 290 -4.43 11.63 21.35
N ILE A 291 -3.39 12.30 20.82
CA ILE A 291 -3.44 13.72 20.48
C ILE A 291 -3.33 13.89 18.98
N PHE A 292 -4.30 14.59 18.40
CA PHE A 292 -4.25 14.96 16.99
C PHE A 292 -4.85 16.34 16.75
N GLU A 293 -4.42 16.96 15.66
CA GLU A 293 -4.90 18.25 15.19
C GLU A 293 -5.60 18.06 13.87
N ILE A 294 -6.73 18.75 13.68
CA ILE A 294 -7.49 18.78 12.44
C ILE A 294 -7.28 20.13 11.76
N TYR A 295 -7.03 20.05 10.46
CA TYR A 295 -6.99 21.19 9.56
C TYR A 295 -8.03 20.99 8.46
N ILE A 296 -8.72 22.04 8.10
CA ILE A 296 -9.70 22.06 7.00
C ILE A 296 -9.20 23.04 5.96
N ASN A 297 -8.96 22.53 4.74
CA ASN A 297 -8.38 23.31 3.64
C ASN A 297 -7.16 24.15 4.08
N GLU A 298 -6.20 23.49 4.75
CA GLU A 298 -4.94 24.04 5.30
C GLU A 298 -5.11 24.94 6.54
N ASN A 299 -6.33 25.34 6.92
CA ASN A 299 -6.57 26.13 8.11
C ASN A 299 -6.70 25.25 9.33
N PHE A 300 -6.01 25.59 10.42
CA PHE A 300 -6.16 24.91 11.70
C PHE A 300 -7.62 25.02 12.17
N TYR A 301 -8.23 23.86 12.45
CA TYR A 301 -9.60 23.81 12.96
C TYR A 301 -9.60 23.63 14.46
N GLU A 302 -9.09 22.50 14.95
CA GLU A 302 -9.13 22.16 16.38
C GLU A 302 -8.09 21.08 16.72
N LYS A 303 -7.71 21.05 18.02
CA LYS A 303 -6.87 20.02 18.61
C LYS A 303 -7.69 19.11 19.51
N PHE A 304 -7.63 17.82 19.24
CA PHE A 304 -8.33 16.78 19.99
C PHE A 304 -7.37 16.00 20.87
N SER A 305 -7.89 15.62 22.06
CA SER A 305 -7.18 14.79 23.02
C SER A 305 -8.15 13.73 23.55
N ILE A 306 -8.02 12.49 23.11
CA ILE A 306 -8.93 11.40 23.45
C ILE A 306 -8.25 10.50 24.48
N LYS A 307 -8.81 10.41 25.67
CA LYS A 307 -8.36 9.53 26.75
C LYS A 307 -9.06 8.18 26.71
N ASP A 308 -10.35 8.17 26.39
CA ASP A 308 -11.16 6.99 26.15
C ASP A 308 -12.02 7.23 24.91
N ILE A 309 -12.11 6.23 24.02
CA ILE A 309 -12.93 6.32 22.83
C ILE A 309 -14.43 6.42 23.15
N ASN A 310 -14.82 5.94 24.31
CA ASN A 310 -16.20 6.02 24.80
C ASN A 310 -16.59 7.43 25.28
N ASP A 311 -15.62 8.34 25.47
CA ASP A 311 -15.89 9.75 25.78
C ASP A 311 -16.53 10.48 24.58
N LEU A 312 -16.40 9.95 23.38
CA LEU A 312 -17.03 10.50 22.18
C LEU A 312 -18.47 9.98 22.06
N LYS A 313 -19.42 10.91 21.93
CA LYS A 313 -20.82 10.57 21.71
C LYS A 313 -20.98 9.70 20.47
N ASP A 314 -21.47 8.49 20.65
CA ASP A 314 -21.67 7.50 19.58
C ASP A 314 -20.40 7.20 18.76
N LYS A 315 -19.21 7.48 19.32
CA LYS A 315 -17.90 7.38 18.64
C LYS A 315 -17.76 8.29 17.42
N TYR A 316 -18.49 9.41 17.39
CA TYR A 316 -18.37 10.41 16.34
C TYR A 316 -17.50 11.59 16.76
N LEU A 317 -16.55 11.93 15.93
CA LEU A 317 -15.91 13.24 15.94
C LEU A 317 -16.75 14.15 15.07
N VAL A 318 -17.20 15.27 15.63
CA VAL A 318 -18.10 16.23 14.96
C VAL A 318 -17.34 17.50 14.65
N LEU A 319 -17.37 17.92 13.38
CA LEU A 319 -16.78 19.18 12.91
C LEU A 319 -17.93 20.06 12.41
N ASP A 320 -18.12 21.21 13.07
CA ASP A 320 -19.12 22.20 12.69
C ASP A 320 -18.50 23.20 11.72
N LEU A 321 -19.03 23.29 10.50
CA LEU A 321 -18.45 24.05 9.40
C LEU A 321 -19.50 24.95 8.76
N ASN A 322 -19.01 26.11 8.25
CA ASN A 322 -19.81 27.02 7.45
C ASN A 322 -19.34 26.93 5.97
N LYS A 323 -20.27 26.80 5.05
CA LYS A 323 -20.01 26.74 3.61
C LYS A 323 -19.27 27.96 3.10
N ASP A 324 -19.55 29.15 3.63
CA ASP A 324 -18.90 30.40 3.24
C ASP A 324 -17.38 30.41 3.46
N ASN A 325 -16.88 29.52 4.31
CA ASN A 325 -15.45 29.36 4.55
C ASN A 325 -14.74 28.57 3.42
N PHE A 326 -15.47 28.10 2.42
CA PHE A 326 -14.96 27.29 1.31
C PHE A 326 -15.10 28.02 0.00
N LYS A 327 -13.99 28.36 -0.65
CA LYS A 327 -13.99 28.97 -1.99
C LYS A 327 -14.47 28.02 -3.10
N GLU A 328 -14.28 26.73 -2.88
CA GLU A 328 -14.69 25.65 -3.79
C GLU A 328 -15.49 24.61 -2.97
N ASP A 329 -16.26 23.77 -3.67
CA ASP A 329 -16.97 22.66 -3.00
C ASP A 329 -16.06 21.56 -2.47
N THR A 330 -14.76 21.69 -2.64
CA THR A 330 -13.77 20.69 -2.22
C THR A 330 -13.35 20.89 -0.79
N VAL A 331 -13.44 19.83 -0.01
CA VAL A 331 -13.02 19.77 1.41
C VAL A 331 -11.84 18.82 1.54
N LEU A 332 -10.74 19.36 2.02
CA LEU A 332 -9.58 18.59 2.48
C LEU A 332 -9.53 18.59 4.00
N ILE A 333 -9.78 17.45 4.62
CA ILE A 333 -9.55 17.25 6.05
C ILE A 333 -8.17 16.65 6.23
N LYS A 334 -7.29 17.36 6.92
CA LYS A 334 -5.96 16.90 7.28
C LYS A 334 -5.92 16.59 8.77
N ILE A 335 -5.47 15.40 9.12
CA ILE A 335 -5.37 14.93 10.50
C ILE A 335 -3.88 14.74 10.81
N LYS A 336 -3.34 15.56 11.73
CA LYS A 336 -1.95 15.49 12.19
C LYS A 336 -1.88 14.83 13.55
N ILE A 337 -1.36 13.60 13.61
CA ILE A 337 -1.24 12.82 14.83
C ILE A 337 0.13 13.06 15.46
N LYS A 338 0.14 13.49 16.71
CA LYS A 338 1.40 13.84 17.40
C LYS A 338 2.18 12.63 17.87
N ASN A 339 1.48 11.57 18.27
CA ASN A 339 2.07 10.40 18.90
C ASN A 339 1.57 9.08 18.28
N PRO A 340 1.73 8.85 16.96
CA PRO A 340 1.37 7.58 16.37
C PRO A 340 2.30 6.47 16.88
N VAL A 341 1.72 5.32 17.24
CA VAL A 341 2.42 4.20 17.88
C VAL A 341 2.23 2.91 17.08
N THR A 342 3.16 1.99 17.20
CA THR A 342 3.04 0.70 16.53
C THR A 342 2.21 -0.27 17.37
N LYS A 343 1.46 -1.17 16.71
CA LYS A 343 0.82 -2.30 17.42
C LYS A 343 1.85 -3.20 18.10
N LEU A 344 3.08 -3.24 17.59
CA LEU A 344 4.17 -3.97 18.24
C LEU A 344 4.49 -3.38 19.62
N GLU A 345 4.54 -2.04 19.73
CA GLU A 345 4.79 -1.35 21.00
C GLU A 345 3.60 -1.50 21.97
N LEU A 346 2.37 -1.42 21.45
CA LEU A 346 1.17 -1.47 22.26
C LEU A 346 0.74 -2.88 22.69
N LEU A 347 0.76 -3.83 21.76
CA LEU A 347 0.10 -5.14 21.89
C LEU A 347 1.06 -6.31 21.63
N LYS A 348 2.37 -6.05 21.49
CA LYS A 348 3.38 -7.05 21.07
C LYS A 348 3.00 -7.78 19.76
N SER A 349 2.17 -7.18 18.93
CA SER A 349 1.79 -7.67 17.61
C SER A 349 2.94 -7.48 16.62
N PRO A 350 3.14 -8.36 15.64
CA PRO A 350 4.15 -8.18 14.58
C PRO A 350 3.88 -6.99 13.64
N ASP A 351 2.76 -6.29 13.82
CA ASP A 351 2.40 -5.11 13.03
C ASP A 351 3.24 -3.90 13.48
N ALA A 352 4.19 -3.53 12.63
CA ALA A 352 5.12 -2.42 12.89
C ALA A 352 4.66 -1.09 12.28
N ARG A 353 3.42 -0.98 11.78
CA ARG A 353 2.88 0.28 11.27
C ARG A 353 2.59 1.24 12.43
N ARG A 354 2.94 2.51 12.24
CA ARG A 354 2.65 3.57 13.21
C ARG A 354 1.22 4.05 13.00
N LEU A 355 0.33 3.61 13.86
CA LEU A 355 -1.11 3.86 13.77
C LEU A 355 -1.54 4.92 14.78
N GLY A 356 -2.62 5.65 14.49
CA GLY A 356 -3.23 6.61 15.39
C GLY A 356 -4.72 6.33 15.58
N ILE A 357 -5.54 6.78 14.64
CA ILE A 357 -6.99 6.60 14.67
C ILE A 357 -7.46 5.73 13.51
N LEU A 358 -8.55 4.98 13.73
CA LEU A 358 -9.32 4.30 12.71
C LEU A 358 -10.52 5.18 12.35
N ILE A 359 -10.77 5.39 11.06
CA ILE A 359 -12.01 5.99 10.58
C ILE A 359 -12.84 4.91 9.89
N GLU A 360 -14.07 4.71 10.35
CA GLU A 360 -15.01 3.74 9.80
C GLU A 360 -15.88 4.37 8.71
N SER A 361 -16.37 5.59 8.95
CA SER A 361 -17.25 6.27 8.02
C SER A 361 -17.22 7.78 8.17
N ILE A 362 -17.71 8.46 7.13
CA ILE A 362 -17.98 9.91 7.12
C ILE A 362 -19.44 10.15 6.77
N LYS A 363 -20.05 11.12 7.43
CA LYS A 363 -21.40 11.62 7.15
C LYS A 363 -21.38 13.14 7.19
N VAL A 364 -22.03 13.77 6.23
CA VAL A 364 -22.28 15.22 6.23
C VAL A 364 -23.75 15.45 6.56
N GLU A 365 -24.04 16.30 7.53
CA GLU A 365 -25.41 16.67 7.92
C GLU A 365 -25.59 18.17 7.74
N THR A 366 -26.61 18.57 6.98
CA THR A 366 -27.04 19.98 6.90
C THR A 366 -27.75 20.36 8.18
N LEU A 367 -27.44 21.54 8.70
CA LEU A 367 -28.19 22.14 9.78
C LEU A 367 -29.38 22.86 9.12
N ASN A 368 -30.56 22.19 9.07
CA ASN A 368 -31.78 22.91 8.74
C ASN A 368 -32.01 23.94 9.86
N LEU A 369 -31.93 25.23 9.49
CA LEU A 369 -32.36 26.33 10.33
C LEU A 369 -33.86 26.30 10.51
#